data_afa36ba8b566344f6b03f9679a3d8639
#
_entry.id   afa36ba8b566344f6b03f9679a3d8639
#
_cell.length_a   1.000
_cell.length_b   1.000
_cell.length_c   1.000
_cell.angle_alpha   90.00
_cell.angle_beta   90.00
_cell.angle_gamma   90.00
#
_symmetry.space_group_name_H-M   'P 1'
#
loop_
_entity.id
_entity.type
_entity.pdbx_description
1 polymer ?
#
loop_
_entity_poly.entity_id
_entity_poly.type
_entity_poly.pdbx_seq_one_letter_code
_entity_poly.pdbx_strand_id
1 'polypeptide(L)'
;MSIQLLHKKLIKKKLTISVAESCTGGLLAHNLTKLANSSKYFQMGLTTYSNQAKIKILKVNKNIIRKYGAVSHECCKAMVQNLSKISKSKINVSITGIAGPGGGSKEKPVGLVYI
;
A
#
# COMPACT_ATOMS: atom_id res chain seq x y z
N MET A 1 -12.29 -9.04 -10.08
CA MET A 1 -13.21 -9.08 -8.91
C MET A 1 -13.76 -7.69 -8.65
N SER A 2 -15.07 -7.54 -8.46
CA SER A 2 -15.65 -6.25 -8.11
C SER A 2 -15.41 -5.91 -6.65
N ILE A 3 -15.45 -4.61 -6.33
CA ILE A 3 -15.31 -4.16 -4.94
C ILE A 3 -16.47 -4.69 -4.07
N GLN A 4 -17.66 -4.82 -4.62
CA GLN A 4 -18.83 -5.37 -3.93
C GLN A 4 -18.60 -6.84 -3.55
N LEU A 5 -18.01 -7.63 -4.44
CA LEU A 5 -17.70 -9.03 -4.17
C LEU A 5 -16.61 -9.18 -3.11
N LEU A 6 -15.56 -8.35 -3.20
CA LEU A 6 -14.50 -8.31 -2.17
C LEU A 6 -15.08 -7.95 -0.81
N HIS A 7 -15.91 -6.90 -0.75
CA HIS A 7 -16.61 -6.45 0.45
C HIS A 7 -17.39 -7.61 1.11
N LYS A 8 -18.21 -8.30 0.34
CA LYS A 8 -18.99 -9.46 0.84
C LYS A 8 -18.08 -10.57 1.39
N LYS A 9 -16.97 -10.86 0.68
CA LYS A 9 -16.03 -11.91 1.11
C LYS A 9 -15.32 -11.54 2.41
N LEU A 10 -14.86 -10.28 2.53
CA LEU A 10 -14.16 -9.83 3.73
C LEU A 10 -15.08 -9.90 4.97
N ILE A 11 -16.33 -9.45 4.84
CA ILE A 11 -17.31 -9.53 5.93
C ILE A 11 -17.62 -10.99 6.28
N LYS A 12 -17.96 -11.81 5.28
CA LYS A 12 -18.33 -13.24 5.48
C LYS A 12 -17.21 -14.01 6.17
N LYS A 13 -15.96 -13.79 5.75
CA LYS A 13 -14.79 -14.49 6.30
C LYS A 13 -14.21 -13.83 7.57
N LYS A 14 -14.77 -12.70 8.01
CA LYS A 14 -14.27 -11.93 9.16
C LYS A 14 -12.80 -11.58 9.01
N LEU A 15 -12.37 -11.22 7.78
CA LEU A 15 -10.99 -10.83 7.49
C LEU A 15 -10.84 -9.32 7.61
N THR A 16 -9.74 -8.90 8.20
CA THR A 16 -9.38 -7.49 8.31
C THR A 16 -8.31 -7.15 7.27
N ILE A 17 -8.34 -5.90 6.78
CA ILE A 17 -7.40 -5.42 5.77
C ILE A 17 -6.84 -4.05 6.14
N SER A 18 -5.55 -3.87 5.90
CA SER A 18 -4.86 -2.59 5.99
C SER A 18 -4.01 -2.36 4.76
N VAL A 19 -3.79 -1.10 4.42
CA VAL A 19 -3.06 -0.72 3.21
C VAL A 19 -2.00 0.34 3.49
N ALA A 20 -0.90 0.26 2.76
CA ALA A 20 0.13 1.30 2.71
C ALA A 20 0.31 1.71 1.25
N GLU A 21 -0.05 2.94 0.94
CA GLU A 21 -0.04 3.44 -0.43
C GLU A 21 1.03 4.52 -0.61
N SER A 22 1.60 4.57 -1.79
CA SER A 22 2.48 5.64 -2.23
C SER A 22 1.90 6.30 -3.48
N CYS A 23 2.22 5.82 -4.66
CA CYS A 23 1.79 6.45 -5.92
C CYS A 23 0.27 6.54 -6.11
N THR A 24 -0.50 5.70 -5.47
CA THR A 24 -1.96 5.69 -5.54
C THR A 24 -2.64 6.72 -4.63
N GLY A 25 -1.89 7.34 -3.72
CA GLY A 25 -2.33 8.49 -2.93
C GLY A 25 -3.53 8.29 -2.02
N GLY A 26 -3.90 7.03 -1.70
CA GLY A 26 -5.07 6.71 -0.89
C GLY A 26 -6.25 6.15 -1.68
N LEU A 27 -6.11 5.96 -2.99
CA LEU A 27 -7.19 5.47 -3.84
C LEU A 27 -7.68 4.08 -3.44
N LEU A 28 -6.77 3.18 -3.07
CA LEU A 28 -7.16 1.83 -2.62
C LEU A 28 -7.95 1.91 -1.31
N ALA A 29 -7.48 2.69 -0.34
CA ALA A 29 -8.20 2.91 0.92
C ALA A 29 -9.59 3.51 0.67
N HIS A 30 -9.70 4.50 -0.22
CA HIS A 30 -10.97 5.09 -0.61
C HIS A 30 -11.94 4.04 -1.15
N ASN A 31 -11.48 3.20 -2.09
CA ASN A 31 -12.32 2.16 -2.66
C ASN A 31 -12.74 1.10 -1.65
N LEU A 32 -11.87 0.75 -0.70
CA LEU A 32 -12.19 -0.22 0.35
C LEU A 32 -13.19 0.33 1.37
N THR A 33 -13.30 1.65 1.52
CA THR A 33 -14.14 2.28 2.54
C THR A 33 -15.43 2.87 2.01
N LYS A 34 -15.67 2.87 0.70
CA LYS A 34 -16.84 3.54 0.11
C LYS A 34 -18.17 2.82 0.32
N LEU A 35 -18.16 1.55 0.70
CA LEU A 35 -19.38 0.79 0.96
C LEU A 35 -19.74 0.81 2.44
N ALA A 36 -21.04 0.86 2.74
CA ALA A 36 -21.52 0.80 4.12
C ALA A 36 -21.01 -0.46 4.84
N ASN A 37 -20.71 -0.36 6.12
CA ASN A 37 -20.13 -1.43 6.93
C ASN A 37 -18.67 -1.80 6.62
N SER A 38 -17.94 -0.99 5.86
CA SER A 38 -16.52 -1.22 5.59
C SER A 38 -15.67 -1.26 6.87
N SER A 39 -16.10 -0.61 7.94
CA SER A 39 -15.43 -0.66 9.25
C SER A 39 -15.33 -2.07 9.84
N LYS A 40 -16.12 -3.01 9.35
CA LYS A 40 -16.03 -4.40 9.78
C LYS A 40 -14.76 -5.10 9.31
N TYR A 41 -14.10 -4.57 8.28
CA TYR A 41 -12.88 -5.17 7.72
C TYR A 41 -11.72 -4.19 7.56
N PHE A 42 -11.99 -2.93 7.24
CA PHE A 42 -10.92 -1.95 7.00
C PHE A 42 -10.43 -1.38 8.32
N GLN A 43 -9.14 -1.55 8.62
CA GLN A 43 -8.56 -1.09 9.89
C GLN A 43 -7.70 0.15 9.72
N MET A 44 -6.84 0.18 8.70
CA MET A 44 -5.83 1.22 8.59
C MET A 44 -5.44 1.44 7.15
N GLY A 45 -5.29 2.71 6.76
CA GLY A 45 -4.68 3.11 5.51
C GLY A 45 -3.63 4.18 5.78
N LEU A 46 -2.41 3.95 5.31
CA LEU A 46 -1.32 4.90 5.42
C LEU A 46 -0.90 5.32 4.01
N THR A 47 -0.89 6.62 3.76
CA THR A 47 -0.34 7.17 2.52
C THR A 47 1.06 7.70 2.82
N THR A 48 2.07 6.85 2.62
CA THR A 48 3.47 7.19 2.83
C THR A 48 4.10 7.56 1.49
N TYR A 49 3.74 8.73 0.99
CA TYR A 49 4.07 9.17 -0.36
C TYR A 49 5.55 9.50 -0.54
N SER A 50 6.15 10.23 0.40
CA SER A 50 7.56 10.59 0.36
C SER A 50 8.46 9.49 0.90
N ASN A 51 9.74 9.53 0.54
CA ASN A 51 10.74 8.64 1.12
C ASN A 51 10.83 8.83 2.63
N GLN A 52 10.75 10.08 3.09
CA GLN A 52 10.80 10.39 4.51
C GLN A 52 9.61 9.77 5.26
N ALA A 53 8.40 9.83 4.70
CA ALA A 53 7.23 9.20 5.31
C ALA A 53 7.37 7.67 5.38
N LYS A 54 7.91 7.05 4.33
CA LYS A 54 8.21 5.61 4.35
C LYS A 54 9.16 5.24 5.49
N ILE A 55 10.19 6.04 5.70
CA ILE A 55 11.19 5.81 6.75
C ILE A 55 10.61 6.09 8.14
N LYS A 56 9.97 7.25 8.33
CA LYS A 56 9.49 7.68 9.65
C LYS A 56 8.27 6.91 10.13
N ILE A 57 7.29 6.68 9.25
CA ILE A 57 6.00 6.11 9.62
C ILE A 57 6.04 4.59 9.49
N LEU A 58 6.45 4.08 8.33
CA LEU A 58 6.51 2.63 8.05
C LEU A 58 7.83 2.00 8.48
N LYS A 59 8.79 2.79 8.99
CA LYS A 59 10.08 2.27 9.44
C LYS A 59 10.84 1.50 8.34
N VAL A 60 10.63 1.86 7.09
CA VAL A 60 11.43 1.30 5.99
C VAL A 60 12.88 1.74 6.19
N ASN A 61 13.80 0.77 6.13
CA ASN A 61 15.22 1.07 6.29
C ASN A 61 15.67 1.99 5.15
N LYS A 62 16.27 3.14 5.52
CA LYS A 62 16.77 4.12 4.56
C LYS A 62 17.77 3.53 3.56
N ASN A 63 18.50 2.50 3.95
CA ASN A 63 19.48 1.83 3.08
C ASN A 63 18.79 1.06 1.95
N ILE A 64 17.59 0.52 2.17
CA ILE A 64 16.78 -0.13 1.14
C ILE A 64 16.40 0.89 0.07
N ILE A 65 15.92 2.06 0.49
CA ILE A 65 15.54 3.13 -0.44
C ILE A 65 16.76 3.66 -1.19
N ARG A 66 17.88 3.84 -0.50
CA ARG A 66 19.12 4.32 -1.11
C ARG A 66 19.67 3.33 -2.14
N LYS A 67 19.65 2.02 -1.85
CA LYS A 67 20.21 0.99 -2.72
C LYS A 67 19.29 0.62 -3.88
N TYR A 68 18.00 0.45 -3.63
CA TYR A 68 17.04 -0.08 -4.60
C TYR A 68 16.06 0.97 -5.10
N GLY A 69 15.94 2.10 -4.43
CA GLY A 69 14.94 3.13 -4.69
C GLY A 69 13.60 2.83 -4.01
N ALA A 70 12.75 3.85 -3.94
CA ALA A 70 11.42 3.71 -3.36
C ALA A 70 10.51 2.83 -4.24
N VAL A 71 10.71 2.87 -5.55
CA VAL A 71 9.97 2.04 -6.51
C VAL A 71 10.79 0.78 -6.78
N SER A 72 10.62 -0.21 -5.93
CA SER A 72 11.35 -1.46 -5.98
C SER A 72 10.58 -2.56 -5.23
N HIS A 73 10.87 -3.80 -5.60
CA HIS A 73 10.35 -4.97 -4.87
C HIS A 73 10.76 -4.90 -3.39
N GLU A 74 12.01 -4.55 -3.11
CA GLU A 74 12.57 -4.51 -1.76
C GLU A 74 11.87 -3.47 -0.89
N CYS A 75 11.62 -2.28 -1.43
CA CYS A 75 10.89 -1.24 -0.71
C CYS A 75 9.43 -1.63 -0.48
N CYS A 76 8.75 -2.14 -1.49
CA CYS A 76 7.38 -2.61 -1.39
C CYS A 76 7.23 -3.70 -0.33
N LYS A 77 8.14 -4.67 -0.33
CA LYS A 77 8.18 -5.75 0.67
C LYS A 77 8.38 -5.20 2.09
N ALA A 78 9.32 -4.28 2.27
CA ALA A 78 9.56 -3.64 3.57
C ALA A 78 8.31 -2.88 4.05
N MET A 79 7.63 -2.16 3.15
CA MET A 79 6.40 -1.45 3.47
C MET A 79 5.32 -2.40 4.01
N VAL A 80 5.05 -3.49 3.33
CA VAL A 80 3.97 -4.41 3.72
C VAL A 80 4.32 -5.20 4.98
N GLN A 81 5.56 -5.61 5.14
CA GLN A 81 6.00 -6.31 6.35
C GLN A 81 5.86 -5.42 7.59
N ASN A 82 6.26 -4.16 7.48
CA ASN A 82 6.16 -3.23 8.59
C ASN A 82 4.71 -2.79 8.84
N LEU A 83 3.91 -2.63 7.79
CA LEU A 83 2.47 -2.41 7.92
C LEU A 83 1.80 -3.53 8.71
N SER A 84 2.12 -4.77 8.40
CA SER A 84 1.58 -5.94 9.08
C SER A 84 1.88 -5.91 10.59
N LYS A 85 3.08 -5.49 10.98
CA LYS A 85 3.45 -5.35 12.40
C LYS A 85 2.66 -4.26 13.11
N ILE A 86 2.37 -3.15 12.42
CA ILE A 86 1.63 -2.01 12.98
C ILE A 86 0.14 -2.33 13.07
N SER A 87 -0.46 -2.81 11.97
CA SER A 87 -1.90 -2.98 11.84
C SER A 87 -2.42 -4.25 12.48
N LYS A 88 -1.63 -5.31 12.46
CA LYS A 88 -2.03 -6.68 12.85
C LYS A 88 -3.25 -7.18 12.07
N SER A 89 -3.56 -6.57 10.93
CA SER A 89 -4.62 -7.04 10.03
C SER A 89 -4.26 -8.39 9.42
N LYS A 90 -5.28 -9.16 9.08
CA LYS A 90 -5.09 -10.47 8.44
C LYS A 90 -4.57 -10.32 7.01
N ILE A 91 -4.99 -9.24 6.32
CA ILE A 91 -4.52 -8.92 4.97
C ILE A 91 -3.84 -7.56 5.03
N ASN A 92 -2.65 -7.49 4.46
CA ASN A 92 -1.91 -6.24 4.35
C ASN A 92 -1.46 -6.07 2.90
N VAL A 93 -1.62 -4.87 2.37
CA VAL A 93 -1.26 -4.54 0.98
C VAL A 93 -0.41 -3.29 0.98
N SER A 94 0.68 -3.32 0.24
CA SER A 94 1.47 -2.12 -0.03
C SER A 94 1.54 -1.85 -1.53
N ILE A 95 1.63 -0.58 -1.90
CA ILE A 95 1.74 -0.15 -3.30
C ILE A 95 2.78 0.95 -3.38
N THR A 96 3.75 0.75 -4.26
CA THR A 96 4.71 1.79 -4.63
C THR A 96 4.96 1.75 -6.13
N GLY A 97 5.15 2.91 -6.76
CA GLY A 97 5.27 2.95 -8.21
C GLY A 97 5.51 4.34 -8.74
N ILE A 98 5.53 4.44 -10.06
CA ILE A 98 5.72 5.68 -10.82
C ILE A 98 4.41 6.02 -11.53
N ALA A 99 3.65 6.95 -10.93
CA ALA A 99 2.35 7.34 -11.48
C ALA A 99 2.47 8.16 -12.77
N GLY A 100 3.57 8.91 -12.93
CA GLY A 100 3.74 9.83 -14.04
C GLY A 100 2.97 11.14 -13.83
N PRO A 101 2.92 12.02 -14.84
CA PRO A 101 3.51 11.88 -16.20
C PRO A 101 5.04 11.89 -16.23
N GLY A 102 5.72 12.44 -15.22
CA GLY A 102 7.18 12.44 -15.11
C GLY A 102 7.73 11.39 -14.17
N GLY A 103 9.05 11.43 -13.94
CA GLY A 103 9.72 10.59 -12.95
C GLY A 103 10.11 9.20 -13.41
N GLY A 104 9.77 8.82 -14.65
CA GLY A 104 10.15 7.52 -15.20
C GLY A 104 11.57 7.50 -15.75
N SER A 105 12.13 6.30 -15.86
CA SER A 105 13.41 6.03 -16.52
C SER A 105 13.27 4.80 -17.41
N LYS A 106 14.36 4.44 -18.12
CA LYS A 106 14.36 3.23 -18.94
C LYS A 106 14.15 1.98 -18.09
N GLU A 107 14.80 1.91 -16.94
CA GLU A 107 14.73 0.76 -16.02
C GLU A 107 13.44 0.79 -15.18
N LYS A 108 12.93 1.98 -14.88
CA LYS A 108 11.71 2.18 -14.09
C LYS A 108 10.78 3.14 -14.84
N PRO A 109 10.07 2.66 -15.86
CA PRO A 109 9.20 3.53 -16.68
C PRO A 109 7.97 4.00 -15.91
N VAL A 110 7.36 5.09 -16.39
CA VAL A 110 6.03 5.52 -15.92
C VAL A 110 5.04 4.37 -16.06
N GLY A 111 4.26 4.14 -15.01
CA GLY A 111 3.33 3.01 -14.93
C GLY A 111 3.88 1.76 -14.28
N LEU A 112 5.18 1.72 -13.97
CA LEU A 112 5.73 0.61 -13.18
C LEU A 112 5.20 0.68 -11.75
N VAL A 113 4.57 -0.39 -11.29
CA VAL A 113 3.98 -0.49 -9.95
C VAL A 113 4.32 -1.83 -9.33
N TYR A 114 4.72 -1.81 -8.08
CA TYR A 114 4.90 -3.00 -7.24
C TYR A 114 3.76 -3.07 -6.21
N ILE A 115 3.22 -4.26 -6.05
CA ILE A 115 2.16 -4.54 -5.08
C ILE A 115 2.56 -5.75 -4.23
#